data_0b62d5de888fe65f00b5daea1d76f3f4
#
_entry.id   0b62d5de888fe65f00b5daea1d76f3f4
#
_cell.length_a   1.000
_cell.length_b   1.000
_cell.length_c   1.000
_cell.angle_alpha   90.00
_cell.angle_beta   90.00
_cell.angle_gamma   90.00
#
_symmetry.space_group_name_H-M   'P 1'
#
loop_
_entity.id
_entity.type
_entity.pdbx_description
1 polymer ?
#
loop_
_entity_poly.entity_id
_entity_poly.type
_entity_poly.pdbx_seq_one_letter_code
_entity_poly.pdbx_strand_id
1 'polypeptide(L)'
;MHILDLFEKIRATNKKSEKIALLSANKDLPFLEKVIYLAHSPRVKFYIKAIPTYKPSESLTGFNIGFAIKGLRDIQDRIITGSEAIKRLEDMLECLLPQDAQILELIIGKNLKIGMDSSINEVYPGLIEESPYQGASSYSKAKFLKLFENVKKEDDAYPYVISQIKADGTYRNAILSDGDIILESRQGELSYFPEDTPLYDDLREIMGIFNQCVVTGELVLSCEPDRPKANGIITSIMKYYQDLMVRPEKESIAILKKFEEKHGEIDRYLQALEIHVWDLIPADDFVNGSCNTPYEKRFDLISCAISELCLSHIKIVETKHVQTPEQALEHYTSAQARGLEGTIVKSASAGWKSGKPTYQVKLKLEMELDLKIVGFKYGTPGTKNEDWISVLELESSCGKLSTAPGGMKEDLMKYVTANMDTLQGTIVSIKCNGITNTAKGYSTMHPSIVELRTDKMIANSLEECVAIEKSVKTLTK
;
A
#
# COMPACT_ATOMS: atom_id res chain seq x y z
N MET A 1 -4.47 12.72 33.77
CA MET A 1 -3.45 11.99 32.96
C MET A 1 -3.27 12.77 31.68
N HIS A 2 -2.05 13.02 31.26
CA HIS A 2 -1.75 13.67 29.98
C HIS A 2 -1.89 12.66 28.80
N ILE A 3 -2.15 13.16 27.61
CA ILE A 3 -2.27 12.27 26.41
C ILE A 3 -0.97 11.48 26.17
N LEU A 4 0.18 12.13 26.37
CA LEU A 4 1.48 11.47 26.19
C LEU A 4 1.68 10.32 27.18
N ASP A 5 1.29 10.49 28.44
CA ASP A 5 1.36 9.42 29.47
C ASP A 5 0.49 8.21 29.07
N LEU A 6 -0.67 8.47 28.45
CA LEU A 6 -1.50 7.40 27.91
C LEU A 6 -0.79 6.67 26.77
N PHE A 7 -0.17 7.40 25.84
CA PHE A 7 0.56 6.79 24.73
C PHE A 7 1.75 5.93 25.23
N GLU A 8 2.46 6.38 26.24
CA GLU A 8 3.53 5.60 26.88
C GLU A 8 3.01 4.29 27.49
N LYS A 9 1.88 4.34 28.20
CA LYS A 9 1.23 3.12 28.73
C LYS A 9 0.81 2.17 27.62
N ILE A 10 0.26 2.68 26.50
CA ILE A 10 -0.12 1.86 25.35
C ILE A 10 1.12 1.25 24.67
N ARG A 11 2.23 1.99 24.58
CA ARG A 11 3.50 1.49 24.04
C ARG A 11 4.11 0.37 24.88
N ALA A 12 3.92 0.42 26.20
CA ALA A 12 4.47 -0.55 27.14
C ALA A 12 3.87 -1.97 27.00
N THR A 13 2.71 -2.11 26.35
CA THR A 13 2.07 -3.42 26.12
C THR A 13 2.09 -3.82 24.66
N ASN A 14 2.23 -5.13 24.41
CA ASN A 14 2.15 -5.73 23.07
C ASN A 14 0.79 -6.35 22.76
N LYS A 15 -0.09 -6.49 23.76
CA LYS A 15 -1.37 -7.15 23.60
C LYS A 15 -2.43 -6.17 23.08
N LYS A 16 -3.00 -6.49 21.93
CA LYS A 16 -4.04 -5.67 21.28
C LYS A 16 -5.20 -5.35 22.24
N SER A 17 -5.70 -6.34 22.98
CA SER A 17 -6.82 -6.17 23.91
C SER A 17 -6.51 -5.18 25.05
N GLU A 18 -5.28 -5.21 25.58
CA GLU A 18 -4.85 -4.26 26.63
C GLU A 18 -4.76 -2.83 26.08
N LYS A 19 -4.24 -2.66 24.85
CA LYS A 19 -4.19 -1.35 24.17
C LYS A 19 -5.59 -0.77 23.98
N ILE A 20 -6.53 -1.59 23.48
CA ILE A 20 -7.93 -1.19 23.31
C ILE A 20 -8.54 -0.79 24.65
N ALA A 21 -8.34 -1.57 25.70
CA ALA A 21 -8.86 -1.27 27.03
C ALA A 21 -8.30 0.05 27.60
N LEU A 22 -6.98 0.30 27.45
CA LEU A 22 -6.33 1.54 27.86
C LEU A 22 -6.89 2.75 27.10
N LEU A 23 -7.05 2.62 25.79
CA LEU A 23 -7.60 3.72 24.98
C LEU A 23 -9.07 3.97 25.31
N SER A 24 -9.89 2.93 25.43
CA SER A 24 -11.32 3.02 25.77
C SER A 24 -11.57 3.65 27.13
N ALA A 25 -10.76 3.28 28.15
CA ALA A 25 -10.86 3.82 29.49
C ALA A 25 -10.52 5.31 29.58
N ASN A 26 -9.88 5.86 28.55
CA ASN A 26 -9.40 7.25 28.50
C ASN A 26 -9.94 8.03 27.29
N LYS A 27 -10.94 7.51 26.59
CA LYS A 27 -11.45 8.08 25.34
C LYS A 27 -11.95 9.53 25.46
N ASP A 28 -12.35 9.95 26.66
CA ASP A 28 -12.88 11.29 26.94
C ASP A 28 -11.79 12.30 27.32
N LEU A 29 -10.51 11.94 27.23
CA LEU A 29 -9.42 12.90 27.44
C LEU A 29 -9.52 14.05 26.41
N PRO A 30 -9.40 15.31 26.86
CA PRO A 30 -9.48 16.46 25.96
C PRO A 30 -8.49 16.32 24.78
N PHE A 31 -8.97 16.58 23.57
CA PHE A 31 -8.22 16.53 22.31
C PHE A 31 -7.72 15.14 21.86
N LEU A 32 -7.86 14.07 22.65
CA LEU A 32 -7.31 12.75 22.30
C LEU A 32 -7.84 12.23 20.95
N GLU A 33 -9.14 12.26 20.77
CA GLU A 33 -9.78 11.86 19.50
C GLU A 33 -9.22 12.65 18.30
N LYS A 34 -9.09 13.99 18.45
CA LYS A 34 -8.56 14.84 17.38
C LYS A 34 -7.08 14.59 17.11
N VAL A 35 -6.27 14.34 18.15
CA VAL A 35 -4.86 13.94 18.01
C VAL A 35 -4.74 12.64 17.23
N ILE A 36 -5.56 11.64 17.57
CA ILE A 36 -5.60 10.35 16.87
C ILE A 36 -6.00 10.54 15.42
N TYR A 37 -7.09 11.29 15.16
CA TYR A 37 -7.55 11.58 13.81
C TYR A 37 -6.45 12.23 12.96
N LEU A 38 -5.86 13.32 13.44
CA LEU A 38 -4.83 14.05 12.71
C LEU A 38 -3.59 13.21 12.40
N ALA A 39 -3.23 12.30 13.32
CA ALA A 39 -2.06 11.44 13.12
C ALA A 39 -2.33 10.22 12.22
N HIS A 40 -3.54 9.66 12.24
CA HIS A 40 -3.83 8.40 11.55
C HIS A 40 -4.70 8.52 10.30
N SER A 41 -5.56 9.55 10.18
CA SER A 41 -6.40 9.70 8.98
C SER A 41 -5.57 9.83 7.71
N PRO A 42 -5.79 9.00 6.68
CA PRO A 42 -5.08 9.08 5.40
C PRO A 42 -5.43 10.35 4.61
N ARG A 43 -6.55 11.00 4.95
CA ARG A 43 -7.01 12.24 4.32
C ARG A 43 -6.35 13.49 4.86
N VAL A 44 -5.67 13.40 6.03
CA VAL A 44 -4.93 14.52 6.63
C VAL A 44 -3.46 14.46 6.18
N LYS A 45 -2.97 15.54 5.60
CA LYS A 45 -1.56 15.69 5.17
C LYS A 45 -1.03 17.06 5.57
N PHE A 46 0.20 17.12 6.10
CA PHE A 46 0.85 18.38 6.50
C PHE A 46 1.97 18.79 5.55
N TYR A 47 2.45 17.89 4.69
CA TYR A 47 3.50 18.14 3.68
C TYR A 47 4.84 18.63 4.25
N ILE A 48 5.07 18.46 5.54
CA ILE A 48 6.32 18.74 6.25
C ILE A 48 7.10 17.43 6.37
N LYS A 49 8.30 17.38 5.79
CA LYS A 49 9.13 16.16 5.73
C LYS A 49 9.98 15.95 6.99
N ALA A 50 10.35 17.02 7.66
CA ALA A 50 11.20 16.96 8.84
C ALA A 50 10.72 18.01 9.85
N ILE A 51 10.74 17.62 11.13
CA ILE A 51 10.47 18.54 12.23
C ILE A 51 11.61 19.55 12.31
N PRO A 52 11.33 20.87 12.40
CA PRO A 52 12.37 21.87 12.59
C PRO A 52 13.07 21.70 13.94
N THR A 53 14.28 22.20 14.05
CA THR A 53 14.97 22.28 15.35
C THR A 53 14.31 23.39 16.19
N TYR A 54 13.91 23.07 17.40
CA TYR A 54 13.23 24.01 18.30
C TYR A 54 13.60 23.74 19.77
N LYS A 55 13.26 24.68 20.64
CA LYS A 55 13.35 24.51 22.11
C LYS A 55 11.96 24.77 22.70
N PRO A 56 11.28 23.75 23.28
CA PRO A 56 9.94 23.94 23.85
C PRO A 56 9.98 24.86 25.06
N SER A 57 8.85 25.48 25.38
CA SER A 57 8.72 26.37 26.54
C SER A 57 8.85 25.61 27.87
N GLU A 58 9.60 26.16 28.79
CA GLU A 58 9.72 25.62 30.16
C GLU A 58 8.63 26.15 31.11
N SER A 59 7.81 27.09 30.64
CA SER A 59 6.75 27.74 31.43
C SER A 59 5.42 27.75 30.67
N LEU A 60 4.31 27.85 31.42
CA LEU A 60 2.99 27.98 30.85
C LEU A 60 2.85 29.29 30.06
N THR A 61 2.73 29.21 28.76
CA THR A 61 2.54 30.37 27.86
C THR A 61 1.05 30.68 27.61
N GLY A 62 0.13 29.83 28.11
CA GLY A 62 -1.29 29.84 27.73
C GLY A 62 -1.57 29.16 26.38
N PHE A 63 -0.53 28.87 25.57
CA PHE A 63 -0.65 28.09 24.34
C PHE A 63 -0.53 26.60 24.66
N ASN A 64 -1.49 25.81 24.23
CA ASN A 64 -1.56 24.36 24.48
C ASN A 64 -1.83 23.58 23.21
N ILE A 65 -1.87 22.25 23.31
CA ILE A 65 -2.09 21.37 22.16
C ILE A 65 -3.39 21.68 21.40
N GLY A 66 -4.44 22.16 22.06
CA GLY A 66 -5.69 22.54 21.41
C GLY A 66 -5.53 23.77 20.51
N PHE A 67 -4.72 24.76 20.88
CA PHE A 67 -4.38 25.89 20.00
C PHE A 67 -3.47 25.46 18.86
N ALA A 68 -2.49 24.59 19.11
CA ALA A 68 -1.61 24.05 18.09
C ALA A 68 -2.42 23.28 17.03
N ILE A 69 -3.35 22.40 17.44
CA ILE A 69 -4.24 21.66 16.54
C ILE A 69 -5.05 22.62 15.65
N LYS A 70 -5.54 23.74 16.19
CA LYS A 70 -6.24 24.76 15.37
C LYS A 70 -5.30 25.42 14.36
N GLY A 71 -4.07 25.72 14.78
CA GLY A 71 -3.03 26.30 13.91
C GLY A 71 -2.55 25.37 12.80
N LEU A 72 -2.66 24.04 12.98
CA LEU A 72 -2.34 23.06 11.93
C LEU A 72 -3.29 23.12 10.74
N ARG A 73 -4.49 23.69 10.90
CA ARG A 73 -5.47 23.79 9.81
C ARG A 73 -4.92 24.59 8.64
N ASP A 74 -4.24 25.70 8.90
CA ASP A 74 -3.67 26.52 7.84
C ASP A 74 -2.58 25.78 7.04
N ILE A 75 -1.87 24.85 7.69
CA ILE A 75 -0.87 23.98 7.06
C ILE A 75 -1.56 22.85 6.29
N GLN A 76 -2.57 22.21 6.88
CA GLN A 76 -3.35 21.13 6.28
C GLN A 76 -4.08 21.62 5.02
N ASP A 77 -4.78 22.76 5.14
CA ASP A 77 -5.55 23.38 4.07
C ASP A 77 -4.64 24.15 3.08
N ARG A 78 -3.31 24.07 3.26
CA ARG A 78 -2.29 24.66 2.37
C ARG A 78 -2.40 26.18 2.23
N ILE A 79 -3.04 26.88 3.16
CA ILE A 79 -3.08 28.34 3.23
C ILE A 79 -1.66 28.86 3.36
N ILE A 80 -0.83 28.20 4.16
CA ILE A 80 0.62 28.42 4.29
C ILE A 80 1.40 27.16 3.86
N THR A 81 2.51 27.35 3.15
CA THR A 81 3.29 26.25 2.55
C THR A 81 4.80 26.49 2.66
N GLY A 82 5.61 25.45 2.34
CA GLY A 82 7.06 25.58 2.25
C GLY A 82 7.72 26.06 3.53
N SER A 83 8.62 27.05 3.43
CA SER A 83 9.36 27.60 4.56
C SER A 83 8.47 28.29 5.58
N GLU A 84 7.38 28.92 5.15
CA GLU A 84 6.41 29.56 6.03
C GLU A 84 5.67 28.54 6.91
N ALA A 85 5.25 27.40 6.34
CA ALA A 85 4.65 26.31 7.10
C ALA A 85 5.62 25.70 8.13
N ILE A 86 6.90 25.57 7.76
CA ILE A 86 7.95 25.08 8.67
C ILE A 86 8.15 26.10 9.80
N LYS A 87 8.23 27.38 9.48
CA LYS A 87 8.38 28.44 10.49
C LYS A 87 7.17 28.50 11.44
N ARG A 88 5.95 28.39 10.89
CA ARG A 88 4.72 28.32 11.68
C ARG A 88 4.72 27.13 12.64
N LEU A 89 5.18 25.97 12.19
CA LEU A 89 5.31 24.79 13.04
C LEU A 89 6.36 25.00 14.14
N GLU A 90 7.52 25.58 13.81
CA GLU A 90 8.57 25.92 14.78
C GLU A 90 8.03 26.86 15.88
N ASP A 91 7.36 27.94 15.49
CA ASP A 91 6.77 28.91 16.42
C ASP A 91 5.75 28.25 17.38
N MET A 92 4.92 27.32 16.84
CA MET A 92 3.98 26.55 17.66
C MET A 92 4.70 25.62 18.66
N LEU A 93 5.74 24.91 18.20
CA LEU A 93 6.51 23.98 19.02
C LEU A 93 7.24 24.70 20.15
N GLU A 94 7.80 25.90 19.88
CA GLU A 94 8.47 26.73 20.90
C GLU A 94 7.52 27.30 21.97
N CYS A 95 6.25 27.50 21.60
CA CYS A 95 5.22 27.97 22.53
C CYS A 95 4.63 26.86 23.44
N LEU A 96 4.81 25.59 23.07
CA LEU A 96 4.26 24.44 23.79
C LEU A 96 5.16 23.98 24.93
N LEU A 97 4.55 23.42 25.99
CA LEU A 97 5.27 22.61 26.96
C LEU A 97 5.86 21.35 26.31
N PRO A 98 6.95 20.76 26.86
CA PRO A 98 7.62 19.62 26.22
C PRO A 98 6.70 18.45 25.84
N GLN A 99 5.74 18.11 26.72
CA GLN A 99 4.80 17.00 26.44
C GLN A 99 3.85 17.31 25.28
N ASP A 100 3.31 18.53 25.20
CA ASP A 100 2.44 18.96 24.11
C ASP A 100 3.21 19.10 22.78
N ALA A 101 4.45 19.60 22.85
CA ALA A 101 5.34 19.69 21.69
C ALA A 101 5.61 18.30 21.09
N GLN A 102 5.88 17.30 21.93
CA GLN A 102 6.08 15.93 21.51
C GLN A 102 4.81 15.33 20.85
N ILE A 103 3.61 15.65 21.36
CA ILE A 103 2.35 15.23 20.71
C ILE A 103 2.24 15.87 19.32
N LEU A 104 2.57 17.17 19.19
CA LEU A 104 2.52 17.86 17.91
C LEU A 104 3.51 17.25 16.90
N GLU A 105 4.71 16.87 17.32
CA GLU A 105 5.66 16.11 16.49
C GLU A 105 5.08 14.79 15.99
N LEU A 106 4.44 14.02 16.88
CA LEU A 106 3.82 12.74 16.53
C LEU A 106 2.67 12.92 15.52
N ILE A 107 1.90 14.00 15.63
CA ILE A 107 0.85 14.37 14.67
C ILE A 107 1.48 14.65 13.30
N ILE A 108 2.48 15.54 13.24
CA ILE A 108 3.16 15.90 11.98
C ILE A 108 3.85 14.70 11.35
N GLY A 109 4.48 13.84 12.16
CA GLY A 109 5.10 12.59 11.73
C GLY A 109 4.11 11.51 11.30
N LYS A 110 2.79 11.76 11.42
CA LYS A 110 1.72 10.81 11.05
C LYS A 110 1.89 9.44 11.72
N ASN A 111 2.39 9.41 12.95
CA ASN A 111 2.62 8.17 13.68
C ASN A 111 2.70 8.42 15.20
N LEU A 112 1.68 8.01 15.93
CA LEU A 112 1.65 8.10 17.40
C LEU A 112 2.52 7.03 18.08
N LYS A 113 3.09 6.10 17.30
CA LYS A 113 3.94 4.98 17.78
C LYS A 113 3.25 4.06 18.79
N ILE A 114 1.92 4.03 18.79
CA ILE A 114 1.12 3.21 19.72
C ILE A 114 0.82 1.79 19.18
N GLY A 115 1.06 1.56 17.88
CA GLY A 115 0.83 0.26 17.22
C GLY A 115 -0.62 -0.20 17.29
N MET A 116 -1.57 0.70 16.93
CA MET A 116 -3.02 0.46 17.01
C MET A 116 -3.77 0.80 15.70
N ASP A 117 -3.09 0.94 14.56
CA ASP A 117 -3.66 1.51 13.34
C ASP A 117 -5.08 0.98 13.02
N SER A 118 -5.23 -0.32 12.80
CA SER A 118 -6.53 -0.93 12.47
C SER A 118 -7.50 -1.12 13.66
N SER A 119 -7.04 -0.92 14.88
CA SER A 119 -7.86 -1.11 16.08
C SER A 119 -8.37 0.18 16.72
N ILE A 120 -8.01 1.33 16.17
CA ILE A 120 -8.54 2.63 16.62
C ILE A 120 -10.04 2.69 16.42
N ASN A 121 -10.56 2.20 15.29
CA ASN A 121 -11.98 2.19 15.00
C ASN A 121 -12.81 1.23 15.89
N GLU A 122 -12.16 0.34 16.64
CA GLU A 122 -12.84 -0.45 17.68
C GLU A 122 -13.21 0.41 18.92
N VAL A 123 -12.48 1.51 19.14
CA VAL A 123 -12.72 2.46 20.24
C VAL A 123 -13.49 3.69 19.78
N TYR A 124 -13.15 4.20 18.59
CA TYR A 124 -13.79 5.34 17.94
C TYR A 124 -14.33 4.92 16.58
N PRO A 125 -15.54 4.34 16.51
CA PRO A 125 -16.11 3.83 15.26
C PRO A 125 -16.15 4.88 14.15
N GLY A 126 -15.50 4.58 13.02
CA GLY A 126 -15.47 5.45 11.85
C GLY A 126 -14.57 6.69 11.97
N LEU A 127 -13.77 6.81 13.04
CA LEU A 127 -12.87 7.95 13.20
C LEU A 127 -11.78 7.98 12.12
N ILE A 128 -11.21 6.83 11.82
CA ILE A 128 -10.20 6.71 10.78
C ILE A 128 -10.88 6.12 9.55
N GLU A 129 -10.79 6.84 8.44
CA GLU A 129 -11.32 6.40 7.17
C GLU A 129 -10.56 5.16 6.69
N GLU A 130 -11.27 4.09 6.45
CA GLU A 130 -10.76 2.86 5.87
C GLU A 130 -11.52 2.58 4.57
N SER A 131 -10.79 2.41 3.48
CA SER A 131 -11.40 1.93 2.25
C SER A 131 -11.58 0.42 2.34
N PRO A 132 -12.78 -0.11 2.21
CA PRO A 132 -12.97 -1.54 2.13
C PRO A 132 -12.14 -2.12 0.97
N TYR A 133 -11.42 -3.19 1.23
CA TYR A 133 -10.50 -3.79 0.28
C TYR A 133 -10.53 -5.31 0.36
N GLN A 134 -10.75 -5.96 -0.77
CA GLN A 134 -10.62 -7.40 -0.88
C GLN A 134 -9.27 -7.77 -1.49
N GLY A 135 -8.38 -8.33 -0.66
CA GLY A 135 -7.06 -8.79 -1.08
C GLY A 135 -7.01 -10.30 -1.29
N ALA A 136 -6.18 -10.79 -2.23
CA ALA A 136 -5.95 -12.20 -2.42
C ALA A 136 -5.02 -12.79 -1.35
N SER A 137 -5.36 -13.99 -0.84
CA SER A 137 -4.49 -14.78 0.04
C SER A 137 -3.20 -15.18 -0.68
N SER A 138 -2.10 -15.28 0.06
CA SER A 138 -0.86 -15.86 -0.47
C SER A 138 -1.08 -17.32 -0.82
N TYR A 139 -0.39 -17.78 -1.86
CA TYR A 139 -0.42 -19.18 -2.27
C TYR A 139 -0.08 -20.13 -1.13
N SER A 140 -0.89 -21.15 -0.99
CA SER A 140 -0.52 -22.41 -0.38
C SER A 140 -1.26 -23.52 -1.14
N LYS A 141 -0.62 -24.67 -1.30
CA LYS A 141 -1.18 -25.78 -2.06
C LYS A 141 -2.60 -26.15 -1.56
N ALA A 142 -2.79 -26.20 -0.23
CA ALA A 142 -4.08 -26.52 0.38
C ALA A 142 -5.17 -25.49 0.02
N LYS A 143 -4.89 -24.18 0.12
CA LYS A 143 -5.84 -23.12 -0.24
C LYS A 143 -6.17 -23.13 -1.72
N PHE A 144 -5.15 -23.33 -2.56
CA PHE A 144 -5.31 -23.36 -4.01
C PHE A 144 -6.17 -24.57 -4.44
N LEU A 145 -5.87 -25.78 -3.98
CA LEU A 145 -6.64 -26.97 -4.31
C LEU A 145 -8.09 -26.90 -3.81
N LYS A 146 -8.31 -26.27 -2.64
CA LYS A 146 -9.65 -26.07 -2.09
C LYS A 146 -10.58 -25.28 -3.03
N LEU A 147 -10.06 -24.39 -3.85
CA LEU A 147 -10.87 -23.65 -4.84
C LEU A 147 -11.52 -24.59 -5.86
N PHE A 148 -10.89 -25.73 -6.16
CA PHE A 148 -11.35 -26.69 -7.15
C PHE A 148 -12.20 -27.83 -6.56
N GLU A 149 -12.31 -27.96 -5.24
CA GLU A 149 -13.13 -29.01 -4.60
C GLU A 149 -14.62 -28.87 -4.90
N ASN A 150 -15.09 -27.64 -5.11
CA ASN A 150 -16.49 -27.34 -5.42
C ASN A 150 -16.84 -27.39 -6.91
N VAL A 151 -15.83 -27.39 -7.80
CA VAL A 151 -16.02 -27.37 -9.27
C VAL A 151 -16.65 -28.67 -9.82
N LYS A 152 -16.64 -29.75 -9.03
CA LYS A 152 -17.09 -31.08 -9.46
C LYS A 152 -18.55 -31.41 -9.10
N LYS A 153 -19.31 -30.47 -8.56
CA LYS A 153 -20.74 -30.68 -8.25
C LYS A 153 -21.55 -30.38 -9.48
N GLU A 154 -22.21 -31.41 -10.03
CA GLU A 154 -23.02 -31.33 -11.27
C GLU A 154 -24.14 -30.28 -11.25
N ASP A 155 -24.54 -29.80 -10.06
CA ASP A 155 -25.60 -28.81 -9.88
C ASP A 155 -25.08 -27.38 -9.58
N ASP A 156 -23.77 -27.11 -9.74
CA ASP A 156 -23.24 -25.77 -9.47
C ASP A 156 -23.47 -24.87 -10.70
N ALA A 157 -24.05 -23.68 -10.47
CA ALA A 157 -24.25 -22.68 -11.51
C ALA A 157 -22.94 -22.20 -12.15
N TYR A 158 -21.80 -22.42 -11.46
CA TYR A 158 -20.46 -22.03 -11.89
C TYR A 158 -19.48 -23.20 -11.77
N PRO A 159 -19.47 -24.15 -12.72
CA PRO A 159 -18.62 -25.36 -12.65
C PRO A 159 -17.16 -25.07 -13.02
N TYR A 160 -16.62 -23.93 -12.60
CA TYR A 160 -15.26 -23.47 -12.89
C TYR A 160 -14.77 -22.48 -11.83
N VAL A 161 -13.48 -22.27 -11.84
CA VAL A 161 -12.75 -21.26 -11.09
C VAL A 161 -12.26 -20.20 -12.08
N ILE A 162 -12.15 -18.97 -11.64
CA ILE A 162 -11.69 -17.86 -12.47
C ILE A 162 -10.20 -17.64 -12.21
N SER A 163 -9.42 -17.60 -13.29
CA SER A 163 -8.00 -17.21 -13.27
C SER A 163 -7.82 -15.92 -14.05
N GLN A 164 -7.38 -14.87 -13.36
CA GLN A 164 -7.19 -13.53 -13.91
C GLN A 164 -5.74 -13.13 -13.87
N ILE A 165 -5.26 -12.42 -14.88
CA ILE A 165 -3.96 -11.76 -14.82
C ILE A 165 -3.95 -10.82 -13.62
N LYS A 166 -2.93 -10.94 -12.79
CA LYS A 166 -2.69 -9.97 -11.74
C LYS A 166 -2.17 -8.69 -12.38
N ALA A 167 -3.01 -7.67 -12.37
CA ALA A 167 -2.60 -6.36 -12.85
C ALA A 167 -1.43 -5.82 -12.00
N ASP A 168 -0.52 -5.12 -12.65
CA ASP A 168 0.65 -4.48 -12.03
C ASP A 168 0.59 -2.98 -12.29
N GLY A 169 -0.17 -2.31 -11.47
CA GLY A 169 -0.44 -0.89 -11.58
C GLY A 169 -0.62 -0.24 -10.20
N THR A 170 -1.35 0.84 -10.19
CA THR A 170 -1.69 1.56 -8.97
C THR A 170 -3.16 1.31 -8.61
N TYR A 171 -3.39 0.46 -7.59
CA TYR A 171 -4.74 0.09 -7.13
C TYR A 171 -5.63 1.31 -6.89
N ARG A 172 -6.85 1.28 -7.44
CA ARG A 172 -7.91 2.27 -7.15
C ARG A 172 -9.29 1.63 -7.11
N ASN A 173 -10.09 2.15 -6.20
CA ASN A 173 -11.54 2.07 -6.28
C ASN A 173 -12.02 3.35 -6.98
N ALA A 174 -12.75 3.22 -8.07
CA ALA A 174 -13.54 4.30 -8.65
C ALA A 174 -14.94 4.21 -8.05
N ILE A 175 -15.23 5.10 -7.09
CA ILE A 175 -16.53 5.20 -6.44
C ILE A 175 -17.38 6.14 -7.29
N LEU A 176 -18.46 5.61 -7.84
CA LEU A 176 -19.38 6.31 -8.72
C LEU A 176 -20.70 6.51 -7.99
N SER A 177 -21.00 7.74 -7.60
CA SER A 177 -22.20 8.06 -6.79
C SER A 177 -22.68 9.48 -7.01
N ASP A 178 -23.97 9.62 -7.26
CA ASP A 178 -24.70 10.90 -7.33
C ASP A 178 -24.08 11.97 -8.27
N GLY A 179 -23.44 11.51 -9.34
CA GLY A 179 -22.77 12.35 -10.34
C GLY A 179 -21.29 12.59 -10.05
N ASP A 180 -20.78 12.18 -8.90
CA ASP A 180 -19.39 12.32 -8.52
C ASP A 180 -18.57 11.05 -8.82
N ILE A 181 -17.31 11.24 -9.20
CA ILE A 181 -16.31 10.18 -9.42
C ILE A 181 -15.17 10.39 -8.45
N ILE A 182 -15.02 9.46 -7.50
CA ILE A 182 -13.95 9.51 -6.50
C ILE A 182 -12.99 8.35 -6.73
N LEU A 183 -11.73 8.64 -7.01
CA LEU A 183 -10.68 7.64 -7.09
C LEU A 183 -9.97 7.53 -5.74
N GLU A 184 -10.04 6.35 -5.12
CA GLU A 184 -9.52 6.10 -3.79
C GLU A 184 -8.53 4.93 -3.77
N SER A 185 -7.43 5.09 -3.03
CA SER A 185 -6.44 4.02 -2.82
C SER A 185 -6.97 2.97 -1.83
N ARG A 186 -6.26 1.85 -1.72
CA ARG A 186 -6.53 0.81 -0.71
C ARG A 186 -6.50 1.32 0.74
N GLN A 187 -5.78 2.41 1.01
CA GLN A 187 -5.69 3.04 2.32
C GLN A 187 -6.71 4.18 2.53
N GLY A 188 -7.60 4.45 1.55
CA GLY A 188 -8.54 5.55 1.64
C GLY A 188 -7.96 6.91 1.22
N GLU A 189 -6.76 6.96 0.63
CA GLU A 189 -6.21 8.20 0.08
C GLU A 189 -6.90 8.56 -1.23
N LEU A 190 -7.35 9.81 -1.34
CA LEU A 190 -7.96 10.32 -2.55
C LEU A 190 -6.91 10.59 -3.63
N SER A 191 -7.29 10.36 -4.87
CA SER A 191 -6.46 10.64 -6.05
C SER A 191 -7.17 11.64 -6.95
N TYR A 192 -6.44 12.63 -7.39
CA TYR A 192 -6.97 13.73 -8.19
C TYR A 192 -6.39 13.68 -9.60
N PHE A 193 -7.26 13.79 -10.58
CA PHE A 193 -6.96 13.96 -11.99
C PHE A 193 -7.92 14.99 -12.57
N PRO A 194 -7.62 15.60 -13.72
CA PRO A 194 -8.60 16.44 -14.42
C PRO A 194 -9.82 15.62 -14.82
N GLU A 195 -11.00 16.18 -14.61
CA GLU A 195 -12.26 15.51 -14.95
C GLU A 195 -12.54 15.46 -16.46
N ASP A 196 -11.85 16.27 -17.25
CA ASP A 196 -11.91 16.33 -18.71
C ASP A 196 -10.96 15.35 -19.41
N THR A 197 -10.65 14.23 -18.73
CA THR A 197 -9.82 13.15 -19.30
C THR A 197 -10.66 12.01 -19.85
N PRO A 198 -10.17 11.29 -20.88
CA PRO A 198 -10.88 10.16 -21.46
C PRO A 198 -11.24 9.06 -20.44
N LEU A 199 -10.41 8.85 -19.41
CA LEU A 199 -10.73 7.92 -18.33
C LEU A 199 -11.99 8.35 -17.56
N TYR A 200 -12.13 9.64 -17.25
CA TYR A 200 -13.31 10.14 -16.54
C TYR A 200 -14.56 10.12 -17.43
N ASP A 201 -14.42 10.32 -18.74
CA ASP A 201 -15.52 10.16 -19.68
C ASP A 201 -16.03 8.72 -19.67
N ASP A 202 -15.14 7.73 -19.79
CA ASP A 202 -15.50 6.31 -19.70
C ASP A 202 -16.12 5.96 -18.31
N LEU A 203 -15.64 6.52 -17.21
CA LEU A 203 -16.22 6.31 -15.89
C LEU A 203 -17.63 6.92 -15.76
N ARG A 204 -17.90 8.06 -16.41
CA ARG A 204 -19.26 8.65 -16.47
C ARG A 204 -20.23 7.76 -17.24
N GLU A 205 -19.79 7.14 -18.33
CA GLU A 205 -20.60 6.18 -19.09
C GLU A 205 -20.97 4.96 -18.22
N ILE A 206 -20.04 4.41 -17.46
CA ILE A 206 -20.31 3.32 -16.49
C ILE A 206 -21.31 3.78 -15.43
N MET A 207 -21.14 5.00 -14.89
CA MET A 207 -22.03 5.56 -13.87
C MET A 207 -23.46 5.77 -14.43
N GLY A 208 -23.60 6.05 -15.73
CA GLY A 208 -24.88 6.13 -16.42
C GLY A 208 -25.67 4.82 -16.42
N ILE A 209 -24.97 3.67 -16.40
CA ILE A 209 -25.59 2.33 -16.34
C ILE A 209 -25.75 1.87 -14.88
N PHE A 210 -24.70 2.00 -14.09
CA PHE A 210 -24.66 1.55 -12.70
C PHE A 210 -24.57 2.75 -11.76
N ASN A 211 -25.71 3.34 -11.46
CA ASN A 211 -25.77 4.38 -10.44
C ASN A 211 -25.38 3.79 -9.08
N GLN A 212 -24.51 4.48 -8.33
CA GLN A 212 -24.02 4.07 -7.02
C GLN A 212 -23.31 2.71 -7.02
N CYS A 213 -22.16 2.67 -7.65
CA CYS A 213 -21.30 1.49 -7.66
C CYS A 213 -19.81 1.84 -7.43
N VAL A 214 -19.04 0.82 -7.15
CA VAL A 214 -17.58 0.89 -7.04
C VAL A 214 -16.96 -0.04 -8.07
N VAL A 215 -16.17 0.54 -8.97
CA VAL A 215 -15.35 -0.20 -9.93
C VAL A 215 -13.96 -0.37 -9.34
N THR A 216 -13.53 -1.61 -9.17
CA THR A 216 -12.22 -1.93 -8.58
C THR A 216 -11.23 -2.33 -9.65
N GLY A 217 -10.07 -1.66 -9.67
CA GLY A 217 -9.04 -1.91 -10.69
C GLY A 217 -7.67 -1.35 -10.33
N GLU A 218 -6.77 -1.39 -11.29
CA GLU A 218 -5.46 -0.75 -11.21
C GLU A 218 -5.28 0.26 -12.33
N LEU A 219 -4.83 1.47 -11.97
CA LEU A 219 -4.42 2.48 -12.94
C LEU A 219 -3.10 2.04 -13.59
N VAL A 220 -3.05 2.14 -14.92
CA VAL A 220 -1.88 1.85 -15.73
C VAL A 220 -1.70 2.95 -16.79
N LEU A 221 -0.50 3.05 -17.36
CA LEU A 221 -0.22 3.89 -18.52
C LEU A 221 0.00 2.99 -19.74
N SER A 222 -0.89 3.07 -20.70
CA SER A 222 -0.77 2.29 -21.96
C SER A 222 0.44 2.68 -22.80
N CYS A 223 0.94 3.91 -22.65
CA CYS A 223 2.11 4.43 -23.36
C CYS A 223 3.47 4.11 -22.70
N GLU A 224 3.49 3.46 -21.51
CA GLU A 224 4.72 3.14 -20.78
C GLU A 224 4.74 1.65 -20.37
N PRO A 225 5.53 0.81 -21.05
CA PRO A 225 5.59 -0.63 -20.79
C PRO A 225 6.36 -0.98 -19.50
N ASP A 226 7.29 -0.11 -19.04
CA ASP A 226 8.03 -0.30 -17.80
C ASP A 226 7.10 0.03 -16.61
N ARG A 227 6.61 -0.99 -15.93
CA ARG A 227 5.62 -0.86 -14.85
C ARG A 227 6.10 -0.03 -13.65
N PRO A 228 7.31 -0.23 -13.09
CA PRO A 228 7.84 0.63 -12.05
C PRO A 228 7.89 2.11 -12.47
N LYS A 229 8.29 2.39 -13.69
CA LYS A 229 8.34 3.74 -14.26
C LYS A 229 6.93 4.32 -14.44
N ALA A 230 6.00 3.54 -15.01
CA ALA A 230 4.59 3.93 -15.18
C ALA A 230 3.95 4.30 -13.83
N ASN A 231 4.10 3.45 -12.81
CA ASN A 231 3.59 3.70 -11.46
C ASN A 231 4.21 4.96 -10.82
N GLY A 232 5.49 5.22 -11.06
CA GLY A 232 6.17 6.44 -10.63
C GLY A 232 5.61 7.69 -11.30
N ILE A 233 5.31 7.62 -12.60
CA ILE A 233 4.69 8.72 -13.37
C ILE A 233 3.26 8.97 -12.87
N ILE A 234 2.42 7.94 -12.74
CA ILE A 234 1.05 8.06 -12.19
C ILE A 234 1.07 8.74 -10.82
N THR A 235 1.95 8.30 -9.93
CA THR A 235 2.11 8.91 -8.60
C THR A 235 2.51 10.38 -8.69
N SER A 236 3.38 10.74 -9.62
CA SER A 236 3.82 12.13 -9.84
C SER A 236 2.68 13.00 -10.38
N ILE A 237 1.84 12.46 -11.29
CA ILE A 237 0.65 13.15 -11.82
C ILE A 237 -0.36 13.40 -10.70
N MET A 238 -0.72 12.37 -9.93
CA MET A 238 -1.65 12.50 -8.81
C MET A 238 -1.18 13.55 -7.81
N LYS A 239 0.12 13.56 -7.51
CA LYS A 239 0.69 14.55 -6.62
C LYS A 239 0.61 15.96 -7.21
N TYR A 240 0.87 16.12 -8.51
CA TYR A 240 0.76 17.40 -9.20
C TYR A 240 -0.67 17.95 -9.10
N TYR A 241 -1.69 17.15 -9.44
CA TYR A 241 -3.09 17.59 -9.35
C TYR A 241 -3.57 17.82 -7.92
N GLN A 242 -3.08 17.04 -6.95
CA GLN A 242 -3.31 17.32 -5.54
C GLN A 242 -2.71 18.67 -5.11
N ASP A 243 -1.51 18.97 -5.58
CA ASP A 243 -0.84 20.24 -5.30
C ASP A 243 -1.57 21.43 -5.98
N LEU A 244 -2.13 21.25 -7.19
CA LEU A 244 -2.93 22.28 -7.89
C LEU A 244 -4.14 22.76 -7.10
N MET A 245 -4.82 21.86 -6.39
CA MET A 245 -6.03 22.20 -5.62
C MET A 245 -5.75 23.18 -4.46
N VAL A 246 -4.47 23.35 -4.09
CA VAL A 246 -4.09 23.97 -2.81
C VAL A 246 -2.93 24.96 -2.93
N ARG A 247 -2.31 25.12 -4.12
CA ARG A 247 -1.17 26.02 -4.33
C ARG A 247 -1.52 27.22 -5.20
N PRO A 248 -0.82 28.36 -5.01
CA PRO A 248 -0.89 29.46 -5.94
C PRO A 248 -0.46 29.03 -7.35
N GLU A 249 -1.08 29.57 -8.38
CA GLU A 249 -0.85 29.24 -9.79
C GLU A 249 0.65 29.29 -10.20
N LYS A 250 1.39 30.27 -9.72
CA LYS A 250 2.83 30.42 -10.02
C LYS A 250 3.68 29.23 -9.54
N GLU A 251 3.34 28.64 -8.38
CA GLU A 251 4.05 27.46 -7.86
C GLU A 251 3.68 26.22 -8.66
N SER A 252 2.43 26.12 -9.08
CA SER A 252 1.91 25.02 -9.88
C SER A 252 2.61 24.94 -11.24
N ILE A 253 2.83 26.08 -11.90
CA ILE A 253 3.60 26.16 -13.16
C ILE A 253 5.03 25.64 -12.97
N ALA A 254 5.69 25.99 -11.87
CA ALA A 254 7.06 25.51 -11.60
C ALA A 254 7.12 23.99 -11.34
N ILE A 255 6.08 23.42 -10.74
CA ILE A 255 5.97 21.97 -10.50
C ILE A 255 5.70 21.25 -11.82
N LEU A 256 4.80 21.75 -12.65
CA LEU A 256 4.52 21.20 -13.98
C LEU A 256 5.81 21.19 -14.83
N LYS A 257 6.51 22.29 -14.88
CA LYS A 257 7.77 22.38 -15.63
C LYS A 257 8.79 21.33 -15.18
N LYS A 258 8.95 21.11 -13.87
CA LYS A 258 9.83 20.05 -13.35
C LYS A 258 9.36 18.64 -13.71
N PHE A 259 8.05 18.43 -13.75
CA PHE A 259 7.48 17.17 -14.20
C PHE A 259 7.80 16.94 -15.68
N GLU A 260 7.55 17.94 -16.53
CA GLU A 260 7.74 17.88 -17.98
C GLU A 260 9.21 17.75 -18.38
N GLU A 261 10.13 18.44 -17.69
CA GLU A 261 11.58 18.28 -17.87
C GLU A 261 12.03 16.84 -17.59
N LYS A 262 11.38 16.13 -16.66
CA LYS A 262 11.74 14.77 -16.27
C LYS A 262 11.04 13.70 -17.08
N HIS A 263 9.78 13.90 -17.43
CA HIS A 263 8.90 12.87 -17.96
C HIS A 263 8.32 13.20 -19.35
N GLY A 264 8.38 14.45 -19.79
CA GLY A 264 7.69 14.97 -20.97
C GLY A 264 6.29 15.50 -20.64
N GLU A 265 5.55 15.88 -21.66
CA GLU A 265 4.22 16.50 -21.53
C GLU A 265 3.23 15.68 -20.74
N ILE A 266 2.59 16.29 -19.74
CA ILE A 266 1.67 15.61 -18.83
C ILE A 266 0.42 15.11 -19.56
N ASP A 267 -0.08 15.87 -20.55
CA ASP A 267 -1.30 15.53 -21.31
C ASP A 267 -1.15 14.19 -22.04
N ARG A 268 0.04 13.87 -22.54
CA ARG A 268 0.33 12.55 -23.14
C ARG A 268 -0.03 11.40 -22.20
N TYR A 269 0.27 11.56 -20.91
CA TYR A 269 0.01 10.52 -19.92
C TYR A 269 -1.45 10.50 -19.48
N LEU A 270 -2.10 11.66 -19.42
CA LEU A 270 -3.54 11.73 -19.13
C LEU A 270 -4.37 11.05 -20.23
N GLN A 271 -3.97 11.24 -21.50
CA GLN A 271 -4.59 10.56 -22.63
C GLN A 271 -4.30 9.06 -22.69
N ALA A 272 -3.24 8.59 -22.04
CA ALA A 272 -2.83 7.18 -21.99
C ALA A 272 -3.19 6.49 -20.66
N LEU A 273 -3.89 7.19 -19.77
CA LEU A 273 -4.29 6.65 -18.46
C LEU A 273 -5.47 5.70 -18.64
N GLU A 274 -5.31 4.47 -18.19
CA GLU A 274 -6.34 3.43 -18.22
C GLU A 274 -6.56 2.87 -16.81
N ILE A 275 -7.74 2.29 -16.57
CA ILE A 275 -7.99 1.45 -15.40
C ILE A 275 -8.29 0.02 -15.87
N HIS A 276 -7.52 -0.94 -15.35
CA HIS A 276 -7.72 -2.36 -15.60
C HIS A 276 -8.57 -2.95 -14.48
N VAL A 277 -9.81 -3.29 -14.81
CA VAL A 277 -10.90 -3.59 -13.87
C VAL A 277 -11.10 -5.09 -13.73
N TRP A 278 -11.40 -5.53 -12.51
CA TRP A 278 -11.75 -6.92 -12.21
C TRP A 278 -13.01 -7.10 -11.34
N ASP A 279 -13.62 -6.04 -10.84
CA ASP A 279 -14.86 -6.17 -10.03
C ASP A 279 -15.72 -4.92 -10.11
N LEU A 280 -17.04 -5.12 -9.94
CA LEU A 280 -18.06 -4.09 -9.80
C LEU A 280 -18.89 -4.41 -8.55
N ILE A 281 -18.95 -3.50 -7.60
CA ILE A 281 -19.60 -3.72 -6.31
C ILE A 281 -20.62 -2.59 -6.10
N PRO A 282 -21.89 -2.88 -5.70
CA PRO A 282 -22.84 -1.85 -5.26
C PRO A 282 -22.23 -1.00 -4.14
N ALA A 283 -22.44 0.33 -4.17
CA ALA A 283 -21.81 1.25 -3.22
C ALA A 283 -22.18 0.94 -1.77
N ASP A 284 -23.45 0.59 -1.49
CA ASP A 284 -23.89 0.21 -0.14
C ASP A 284 -23.20 -1.07 0.35
N ASP A 285 -23.08 -2.09 -0.52
CA ASP A 285 -22.39 -3.34 -0.19
C ASP A 285 -20.90 -3.09 0.06
N PHE A 286 -20.29 -2.19 -0.72
CA PHE A 286 -18.90 -1.79 -0.54
C PHE A 286 -18.68 -1.15 0.83
N VAL A 287 -19.50 -0.17 1.21
CA VAL A 287 -19.43 0.50 2.52
C VAL A 287 -19.67 -0.49 3.65
N ASN A 288 -20.62 -1.42 3.48
CA ASN A 288 -20.91 -2.50 4.45
C ASN A 288 -19.82 -3.56 4.53
N GLY A 289 -18.83 -3.54 3.63
CA GLY A 289 -17.71 -4.47 3.60
C GLY A 289 -18.04 -5.88 3.10
N SER A 290 -19.23 -6.11 2.53
CA SER A 290 -19.62 -7.41 1.96
C SER A 290 -20.74 -7.29 0.93
N CYS A 291 -20.64 -8.10 -0.13
CA CYS A 291 -21.65 -8.27 -1.18
C CYS A 291 -21.86 -9.77 -1.43
N ASN A 292 -23.12 -10.22 -1.36
CA ASN A 292 -23.47 -11.63 -1.55
C ASN A 292 -23.59 -12.04 -3.03
N THR A 293 -23.66 -11.08 -3.95
CA THR A 293 -23.71 -11.38 -5.38
C THR A 293 -22.46 -12.16 -5.80
N PRO A 294 -22.59 -13.31 -6.48
CA PRO A 294 -21.46 -14.09 -6.98
C PRO A 294 -20.50 -13.26 -7.82
N TYR A 295 -19.19 -13.54 -7.68
CA TYR A 295 -18.16 -12.82 -8.41
C TYR A 295 -18.39 -12.81 -9.92
N GLU A 296 -18.73 -13.96 -10.49
CA GLU A 296 -19.00 -14.07 -11.94
C GLU A 296 -20.07 -13.09 -12.41
N LYS A 297 -21.19 -12.98 -11.67
CA LYS A 297 -22.25 -12.03 -12.03
C LYS A 297 -21.79 -10.58 -12.01
N ARG A 298 -20.99 -10.20 -11.02
CA ARG A 298 -20.46 -8.83 -10.93
C ARG A 298 -19.46 -8.56 -12.06
N PHE A 299 -18.64 -9.55 -12.36
CA PHE A 299 -17.65 -9.47 -13.45
C PHE A 299 -18.31 -9.43 -14.83
N ASP A 300 -19.35 -10.23 -15.06
CA ASP A 300 -20.12 -10.21 -16.30
C ASP A 300 -20.79 -8.85 -16.53
N LEU A 301 -21.41 -8.26 -15.49
CA LEU A 301 -22.07 -6.96 -15.59
C LEU A 301 -21.08 -5.88 -16.07
N ILE A 302 -19.92 -5.76 -15.45
CA ILE A 302 -18.94 -4.76 -15.86
C ILE A 302 -18.31 -5.07 -17.22
N SER A 303 -18.08 -6.35 -17.52
CA SER A 303 -17.52 -6.79 -18.81
C SER A 303 -18.45 -6.48 -19.98
N CYS A 304 -19.75 -6.77 -19.82
CA CYS A 304 -20.76 -6.46 -20.81
C CYS A 304 -20.86 -4.94 -21.04
N ALA A 305 -20.95 -4.16 -19.96
CA ALA A 305 -21.02 -2.70 -20.07
C ALA A 305 -19.82 -2.10 -20.80
N ILE A 306 -18.60 -2.50 -20.46
CA ILE A 306 -17.38 -2.02 -21.13
C ILE A 306 -17.41 -2.36 -22.63
N SER A 307 -17.88 -3.57 -22.98
CA SER A 307 -17.98 -4.01 -24.37
C SER A 307 -19.06 -3.27 -25.13
N GLU A 308 -20.26 -3.13 -24.56
CA GLU A 308 -21.41 -2.47 -25.20
C GLU A 308 -21.18 -0.98 -25.43
N LEU A 309 -20.54 -0.30 -24.45
CA LEU A 309 -20.20 1.12 -24.55
C LEU A 309 -18.91 1.38 -25.34
N CYS A 310 -18.20 0.33 -25.78
CA CYS A 310 -16.93 0.45 -26.51
C CYS A 310 -15.88 1.32 -25.78
N LEU A 311 -15.81 1.21 -24.44
CA LEU A 311 -14.90 2.01 -23.63
C LEU A 311 -13.44 1.74 -23.97
N SER A 312 -12.65 2.80 -24.03
CA SER A 312 -11.26 2.73 -24.48
C SER A 312 -10.24 2.83 -23.34
N HIS A 313 -10.60 3.43 -22.20
CA HIS A 313 -9.73 3.67 -21.03
C HIS A 313 -10.11 2.82 -19.81
N ILE A 314 -11.23 2.09 -19.89
CA ILE A 314 -11.59 1.05 -18.93
C ILE A 314 -11.43 -0.31 -19.61
N LYS A 315 -10.51 -1.12 -19.11
CA LYS A 315 -10.20 -2.44 -19.67
C LYS A 315 -10.50 -3.54 -18.66
N ILE A 316 -11.05 -4.65 -19.12
CA ILE A 316 -11.18 -5.84 -18.30
C ILE A 316 -9.82 -6.55 -18.22
N VAL A 317 -9.41 -6.98 -17.01
CA VAL A 317 -8.25 -7.84 -16.86
C VAL A 317 -8.45 -9.16 -17.60
N GLU A 318 -7.40 -9.64 -18.28
CA GLU A 318 -7.44 -10.92 -18.98
C GLU A 318 -7.86 -12.05 -18.04
N THR A 319 -8.90 -12.78 -18.43
CA THR A 319 -9.60 -13.74 -17.58
C THR A 319 -9.75 -15.06 -18.30
N LYS A 320 -9.54 -16.17 -17.58
CA LYS A 320 -9.82 -17.53 -18.04
C LYS A 320 -10.69 -18.27 -17.04
N HIS A 321 -11.69 -18.98 -17.53
CA HIS A 321 -12.43 -19.97 -16.79
C HIS A 321 -11.63 -21.28 -16.80
N VAL A 322 -11.32 -21.82 -15.64
CA VAL A 322 -10.48 -23.01 -15.46
C VAL A 322 -11.20 -24.04 -14.59
N GLN A 323 -11.15 -25.30 -14.98
CA GLN A 323 -11.84 -26.39 -14.27
C GLN A 323 -10.87 -27.23 -13.43
N THR A 324 -9.56 -27.13 -13.72
CA THR A 324 -8.56 -27.90 -13.00
C THR A 324 -7.41 -27.02 -12.50
N PRO A 325 -6.72 -27.44 -11.43
CA PRO A 325 -5.53 -26.76 -10.95
C PRO A 325 -4.46 -26.60 -12.03
N GLU A 326 -4.28 -27.58 -12.91
CA GLU A 326 -3.30 -27.59 -14.00
C GLU A 326 -3.58 -26.46 -14.99
N GLN A 327 -4.84 -26.26 -15.39
CA GLN A 327 -5.24 -25.16 -16.29
C GLN A 327 -4.95 -23.79 -15.68
N ALA A 328 -5.15 -23.63 -14.35
CA ALA A 328 -4.81 -22.38 -13.66
C ALA A 328 -3.30 -22.15 -13.63
N LEU A 329 -2.50 -23.20 -13.42
CA LEU A 329 -1.04 -23.13 -13.46
C LEU A 329 -0.51 -22.87 -14.88
N GLU A 330 -1.13 -23.42 -15.91
CA GLU A 330 -0.81 -23.11 -17.32
C GLU A 330 -1.06 -21.63 -17.64
N HIS A 331 -2.19 -21.07 -17.16
CA HIS A 331 -2.47 -19.64 -17.31
C HIS A 331 -1.43 -18.79 -16.58
N TYR A 332 -1.07 -19.16 -15.35
CA TYR A 332 0.00 -18.51 -14.61
C TYR A 332 1.34 -18.56 -15.35
N THR A 333 1.73 -19.74 -15.85
CA THR A 333 2.99 -19.91 -16.60
C THR A 333 3.00 -19.07 -17.89
N SER A 334 1.87 -19.03 -18.61
CA SER A 334 1.72 -18.16 -19.78
C SER A 334 1.87 -16.67 -19.42
N ALA A 335 1.32 -16.25 -18.29
CA ALA A 335 1.49 -14.88 -17.80
C ALA A 335 2.96 -14.56 -17.50
N GLN A 336 3.67 -15.48 -16.82
CA GLN A 336 5.09 -15.33 -16.50
C GLN A 336 5.95 -15.28 -17.78
N ALA A 337 5.66 -16.10 -18.78
CA ALA A 337 6.38 -16.08 -20.07
C ALA A 337 6.24 -14.75 -20.82
N ARG A 338 5.16 -14.01 -20.57
CA ARG A 338 4.90 -12.65 -21.10
C ARG A 338 5.47 -11.54 -20.22
N GLY A 339 6.16 -11.87 -19.11
CA GLY A 339 6.73 -10.90 -18.16
C GLY A 339 5.70 -10.25 -17.24
N LEU A 340 4.50 -10.83 -17.09
CA LEU A 340 3.46 -10.34 -16.17
C LEU A 340 3.72 -10.85 -14.76
N GLU A 341 3.17 -10.16 -13.74
CA GLU A 341 3.40 -10.46 -12.31
C GLU A 341 2.92 -11.87 -11.90
N GLY A 342 1.84 -12.34 -12.52
CA GLY A 342 1.23 -13.62 -12.22
C GLY A 342 -0.28 -13.61 -12.43
N THR A 343 -0.97 -14.47 -11.67
CA THR A 343 -2.44 -14.57 -11.74
C THR A 343 -3.09 -14.58 -10.36
N ILE A 344 -4.37 -14.22 -10.33
CA ILE A 344 -5.23 -14.40 -9.17
C ILE A 344 -6.28 -15.44 -9.54
N VAL A 345 -6.33 -16.52 -8.76
CA VAL A 345 -7.31 -17.60 -8.93
C VAL A 345 -8.38 -17.44 -7.85
N LYS A 346 -9.64 -17.39 -8.24
CA LYS A 346 -10.76 -17.10 -7.36
C LYS A 346 -12.01 -17.93 -7.68
N SER A 347 -12.84 -18.18 -6.66
CA SER A 347 -14.13 -18.85 -6.85
C SER A 347 -15.09 -17.95 -7.61
N ALA A 348 -15.74 -18.48 -8.66
CA ALA A 348 -16.75 -17.79 -9.45
C ALA A 348 -18.03 -17.50 -8.65
N SER A 349 -18.40 -18.40 -7.74
CA SER A 349 -19.61 -18.31 -6.91
C SER A 349 -19.45 -17.46 -5.66
N ALA A 350 -18.22 -17.06 -5.29
CA ALA A 350 -17.99 -16.32 -4.05
C ALA A 350 -18.51 -14.87 -4.11
N GLY A 351 -19.07 -14.41 -2.99
CA GLY A 351 -19.37 -12.99 -2.78
C GLY A 351 -18.10 -12.15 -2.60
N TRP A 352 -18.27 -10.85 -2.50
CA TRP A 352 -17.20 -9.94 -2.13
C TRP A 352 -17.18 -9.72 -0.61
N LYS A 353 -15.99 -9.67 -0.03
CA LYS A 353 -15.82 -9.39 1.41
C LYS A 353 -14.50 -8.66 1.64
N SER A 354 -14.56 -7.56 2.36
CA SER A 354 -13.37 -6.82 2.79
C SER A 354 -12.43 -7.72 3.60
N GLY A 355 -11.12 -7.55 3.41
CA GLY A 355 -10.07 -8.36 4.04
C GLY A 355 -9.36 -9.30 3.06
N LYS A 356 -8.89 -10.44 3.55
CA LYS A 356 -8.15 -11.45 2.75
C LYS A 356 -8.87 -12.80 2.81
N PRO A 357 -9.94 -12.99 2.05
CA PRO A 357 -10.70 -14.24 2.03
C PRO A 357 -9.85 -15.37 1.47
N THR A 358 -10.22 -16.62 1.83
CA THR A 358 -9.51 -17.83 1.40
C THR A 358 -9.96 -18.31 0.02
N TYR A 359 -11.07 -17.79 -0.52
CA TYR A 359 -11.63 -18.17 -1.80
C TYR A 359 -11.03 -17.39 -2.99
N GLN A 360 -9.95 -16.65 -2.75
CA GLN A 360 -9.08 -16.13 -3.82
C GLN A 360 -7.61 -16.20 -3.40
N VAL A 361 -6.79 -16.69 -4.31
CA VAL A 361 -5.37 -16.99 -4.09
C VAL A 361 -4.54 -16.36 -5.19
N LYS A 362 -3.49 -15.63 -4.82
CA LYS A 362 -2.55 -15.06 -5.78
C LYS A 362 -1.41 -16.05 -6.07
N LEU A 363 -1.22 -16.33 -7.36
CA LEU A 363 -0.06 -17.02 -7.91
C LEU A 363 0.91 -15.96 -8.41
N LYS A 364 2.06 -15.84 -7.79
CA LYS A 364 3.12 -14.94 -8.21
C LYS A 364 4.48 -15.61 -8.02
N LEU A 365 5.46 -15.16 -8.79
CA LEU A 365 6.82 -15.68 -8.67
C LEU A 365 7.30 -15.50 -7.22
N GLU A 366 7.75 -16.60 -6.62
CA GLU A 366 8.49 -16.58 -5.36
C GLU A 366 9.73 -17.46 -5.55
N MET A 367 10.90 -16.90 -5.30
CA MET A 367 12.16 -17.62 -5.32
C MET A 367 12.91 -17.38 -4.02
N GLU A 368 13.74 -18.35 -3.64
CA GLU A 368 14.63 -18.24 -2.49
C GLU A 368 16.05 -18.02 -2.96
N LEU A 369 16.73 -17.04 -2.36
CA LEU A 369 18.11 -16.71 -2.60
C LEU A 369 18.88 -16.71 -1.29
N ASP A 370 20.11 -17.21 -1.34
CA ASP A 370 21.03 -17.18 -0.20
C ASP A 370 22.06 -16.07 -0.42
N LEU A 371 21.99 -15.03 0.40
CA LEU A 371 22.83 -13.84 0.29
C LEU A 371 23.61 -13.62 1.59
N LYS A 372 24.75 -12.92 1.48
CA LYS A 372 25.67 -12.68 2.60
C LYS A 372 25.35 -11.36 3.30
N ILE A 373 25.36 -11.34 4.63
CA ILE A 373 25.27 -10.12 5.43
C ILE A 373 26.52 -9.27 5.22
N VAL A 374 26.32 -8.02 4.80
CA VAL A 374 27.39 -7.03 4.61
C VAL A 374 27.21 -5.79 5.49
N GLY A 375 26.05 -5.62 6.11
CA GLY A 375 25.78 -4.49 6.98
C GLY A 375 24.50 -4.67 7.82
N PHE A 376 24.40 -3.79 8.83
CA PHE A 376 23.31 -3.77 9.80
C PHE A 376 22.82 -2.35 9.98
N LYS A 377 21.48 -2.18 10.14
CA LYS A 377 20.91 -0.89 10.52
C LYS A 377 19.96 -1.08 11.69
N TYR A 378 20.08 -0.19 12.66
CA TYR A 378 19.15 -0.10 13.77
C TYR A 378 17.75 0.34 13.33
N GLY A 379 16.78 0.11 14.18
CA GLY A 379 15.42 0.60 13.97
C GLY A 379 15.35 2.12 13.93
N THR A 380 14.24 2.62 13.39
CA THR A 380 14.03 4.08 13.34
C THR A 380 13.98 4.65 14.76
N PRO A 381 14.73 5.72 15.05
CA PRO A 381 14.69 6.38 16.34
C PRO A 381 13.26 6.72 16.79
N GLY A 382 12.99 6.53 18.08
CA GLY A 382 11.67 6.74 18.67
C GLY A 382 10.63 5.68 18.31
N THR A 383 11.02 4.54 17.71
CA THR A 383 10.17 3.37 17.56
C THR A 383 10.54 2.29 18.58
N LYS A 384 9.63 1.34 18.82
CA LYS A 384 9.86 0.17 19.68
C LYS A 384 11.18 -0.57 19.39
N ASN A 385 11.65 -0.53 18.15
CA ASN A 385 12.80 -1.30 17.69
C ASN A 385 14.07 -0.44 17.54
N GLU A 386 14.10 0.77 18.08
CA GLU A 386 15.23 1.70 17.90
C GLU A 386 16.57 1.13 18.39
N ASP A 387 16.54 0.35 19.49
CA ASP A 387 17.72 -0.27 20.09
C ASP A 387 18.11 -1.60 19.45
N TRP A 388 17.34 -2.09 18.47
CA TRP A 388 17.59 -3.36 17.82
C TRP A 388 17.92 -3.19 16.34
N ILE A 389 18.76 -4.07 15.83
CA ILE A 389 18.99 -4.16 14.39
C ILE A 389 17.70 -4.64 13.73
N SER A 390 17.11 -3.79 12.89
CA SER A 390 15.85 -4.05 12.19
C SER A 390 16.04 -4.30 10.69
N VAL A 391 17.22 -4.01 10.14
CA VAL A 391 17.54 -4.21 8.72
C VAL A 391 18.89 -4.88 8.59
N LEU A 392 18.94 -5.94 7.77
CA LEU A 392 20.15 -6.56 7.26
C LEU A 392 20.42 -6.05 5.85
N GLU A 393 21.64 -5.60 5.59
CA GLU A 393 22.10 -5.33 4.24
C GLU A 393 22.77 -6.58 3.69
N LEU A 394 22.27 -7.10 2.58
CA LEU A 394 22.69 -8.36 2.00
C LEU A 394 23.26 -8.18 0.60
N GLU A 395 24.26 -9.00 0.26
CA GLU A 395 24.86 -9.02 -1.07
C GLU A 395 25.06 -10.45 -1.60
N SER A 396 25.05 -10.58 -2.94
CA SER A 396 25.53 -11.78 -3.63
C SER A 396 27.03 -11.98 -3.43
N SER A 397 27.55 -13.19 -3.67
CA SER A 397 28.96 -13.51 -3.51
C SER A 397 29.89 -12.61 -4.36
N CYS A 398 29.39 -12.11 -5.49
CA CYS A 398 30.13 -11.20 -6.38
C CYS A 398 29.89 -9.71 -6.12
N GLY A 399 29.06 -9.34 -5.13
CA GLY A 399 28.74 -7.95 -4.79
C GLY A 399 27.88 -7.17 -5.81
N LYS A 400 27.45 -7.83 -6.93
CA LYS A 400 26.70 -7.16 -8.00
C LYS A 400 25.20 -7.03 -7.71
N LEU A 401 24.67 -7.84 -6.80
CA LEU A 401 23.30 -7.77 -6.33
C LEU A 401 23.30 -7.40 -4.85
N SER A 402 22.61 -6.35 -4.49
CA SER A 402 22.44 -5.91 -3.11
C SER A 402 20.96 -5.69 -2.77
N THR A 403 20.57 -6.02 -1.54
CA THR A 403 19.19 -5.88 -1.08
C THR A 403 19.09 -5.72 0.43
N ALA A 404 17.97 -5.21 0.91
CA ALA A 404 17.67 -5.05 2.33
C ALA A 404 16.28 -5.64 2.60
N PRO A 405 16.20 -6.95 2.93
CA PRO A 405 14.93 -7.61 3.12
C PRO A 405 14.19 -7.15 4.39
N GLY A 406 12.87 -7.04 4.28
CA GLY A 406 11.98 -6.83 5.42
C GLY A 406 11.61 -8.13 6.12
N GLY A 407 10.63 -8.04 7.06
CA GLY A 407 10.02 -9.21 7.68
C GLY A 407 10.80 -9.82 8.85
N MET A 408 11.80 -9.13 9.37
CA MET A 408 12.52 -9.58 10.57
C MET A 408 11.58 -9.53 11.79
N LYS A 409 11.39 -10.67 12.45
CA LYS A 409 10.62 -10.76 13.68
C LYS A 409 11.42 -10.26 14.88
N GLU A 410 10.74 -9.84 15.93
CA GLU A 410 11.35 -9.27 17.13
C GLU A 410 12.42 -10.16 17.75
N ASP A 411 12.18 -11.46 17.88
CA ASP A 411 13.14 -12.40 18.44
C ASP A 411 14.42 -12.47 17.58
N LEU A 412 14.27 -12.40 16.25
CA LEU A 412 15.41 -12.37 15.34
C LEU A 412 16.14 -11.03 15.43
N MET A 413 15.42 -9.89 15.56
CA MET A 413 16.06 -8.58 15.76
C MET A 413 16.93 -8.57 17.01
N LYS A 414 16.41 -9.07 18.14
CA LYS A 414 17.15 -9.18 19.42
C LYS A 414 18.36 -10.09 19.27
N TYR A 415 18.20 -11.25 18.64
CA TYR A 415 19.27 -12.19 18.39
C TYR A 415 20.38 -11.58 17.53
N VAL A 416 20.02 -10.93 16.42
CA VAL A 416 20.97 -10.27 15.52
C VAL A 416 21.69 -9.14 16.22
N THR A 417 20.99 -8.32 17.03
CA THR A 417 21.60 -7.23 17.78
C THR A 417 22.65 -7.74 18.80
N ALA A 418 22.31 -8.82 19.52
CA ALA A 418 23.22 -9.42 20.49
C ALA A 418 24.43 -10.15 19.86
N ASN A 419 24.35 -10.53 18.60
CA ASN A 419 25.37 -11.34 17.92
C ASN A 419 25.94 -10.68 16.66
N MET A 420 25.77 -9.36 16.51
CA MET A 420 26.13 -8.60 15.32
C MET A 420 27.56 -8.88 14.82
N ASP A 421 28.54 -8.88 15.72
CA ASP A 421 29.94 -9.05 15.37
C ASP A 421 30.25 -10.44 14.80
N THR A 422 29.50 -11.47 15.22
CA THR A 422 29.67 -12.85 14.77
C THR A 422 28.85 -13.19 13.52
N LEU A 423 27.81 -12.38 13.25
CA LEU A 423 26.91 -12.60 12.11
C LEU A 423 27.37 -11.90 10.83
N GLN A 424 28.39 -11.04 10.89
CA GLN A 424 28.97 -10.43 9.71
C GLN A 424 29.47 -11.52 8.74
N GLY A 425 29.00 -11.50 7.50
CA GLY A 425 29.35 -12.51 6.50
C GLY A 425 28.51 -13.80 6.53
N THR A 426 27.61 -13.97 7.53
CA THR A 426 26.68 -15.10 7.58
C THR A 426 25.71 -15.05 6.40
N ILE A 427 25.33 -16.24 5.93
CA ILE A 427 24.35 -16.38 4.84
C ILE A 427 22.92 -16.29 5.39
N VAL A 428 22.10 -15.56 4.65
CA VAL A 428 20.66 -15.40 4.94
C VAL A 428 19.87 -15.89 3.74
N SER A 429 18.94 -16.80 3.97
CA SER A 429 17.93 -17.15 2.97
C SER A 429 16.83 -16.10 2.96
N ILE A 430 16.54 -15.59 1.78
CA ILE A 430 15.46 -14.61 1.55
C ILE A 430 14.50 -15.14 0.51
N LYS A 431 13.21 -14.78 0.65
CA LYS A 431 12.21 -14.90 -0.42
C LYS A 431 12.08 -13.58 -1.14
N CYS A 432 11.97 -13.63 -2.48
CA CYS A 432 11.71 -12.45 -3.29
C CYS A 432 10.88 -12.79 -4.54
N ASN A 433 10.39 -11.75 -5.23
CA ASN A 433 9.52 -11.91 -6.39
C ASN A 433 10.24 -11.75 -7.74
N GLY A 434 11.55 -11.62 -7.73
CA GLY A 434 12.38 -11.46 -8.92
C GLY A 434 13.57 -10.56 -8.66
N ILE A 435 14.40 -10.40 -9.70
CA ILE A 435 15.55 -9.52 -9.71
C ILE A 435 15.20 -8.28 -10.53
N THR A 436 15.59 -7.13 -10.05
CA THR A 436 15.42 -5.84 -10.76
C THR A 436 16.75 -5.14 -10.91
N ASN A 437 16.86 -4.31 -11.94
CA ASN A 437 18.02 -3.44 -12.14
C ASN A 437 17.73 -2.04 -11.58
N THR A 438 18.64 -1.49 -10.81
CA THR A 438 18.57 -0.19 -10.19
C THR A 438 19.76 0.66 -10.61
N ALA A 439 19.72 1.97 -10.34
CA ALA A 439 20.86 2.86 -10.60
C ALA A 439 22.16 2.44 -9.87
N LYS A 440 22.05 1.62 -8.82
CA LYS A 440 23.18 1.11 -8.01
C LYS A 440 23.58 -0.32 -8.34
N GLY A 441 23.00 -0.95 -9.37
CA GLY A 441 23.20 -2.35 -9.73
C GLY A 441 21.93 -3.18 -9.55
N TYR A 442 22.08 -4.49 -9.40
CA TYR A 442 20.95 -5.40 -9.25
C TYR A 442 20.42 -5.43 -7.81
N SER A 443 19.13 -5.59 -7.66
CA SER A 443 18.44 -5.76 -6.37
C SER A 443 17.32 -6.78 -6.49
N THR A 444 16.68 -7.15 -5.39
CA THR A 444 15.54 -8.07 -5.38
C THR A 444 14.21 -7.32 -5.19
N MET A 445 13.14 -7.84 -5.78
CA MET A 445 11.79 -7.30 -5.65
C MET A 445 11.10 -7.91 -4.42
N HIS A 446 10.56 -7.06 -3.53
CA HIS A 446 9.83 -7.46 -2.31
C HIS A 446 10.54 -8.52 -1.47
N PRO A 447 11.83 -8.32 -1.11
CA PRO A 447 12.57 -9.31 -0.35
C PRO A 447 12.06 -9.42 1.10
N SER A 448 12.01 -10.65 1.60
CA SER A 448 11.71 -10.95 3.01
C SER A 448 12.64 -12.01 3.55
N ILE A 449 13.04 -11.88 4.81
CA ILE A 449 13.90 -12.85 5.48
C ILE A 449 13.12 -14.15 5.72
N VAL A 450 13.78 -15.27 5.40
CA VAL A 450 13.32 -16.62 5.73
C VAL A 450 14.03 -17.11 6.98
N GLU A 451 15.36 -17.24 6.90
CA GLU A 451 16.20 -17.75 8.00
C GLU A 451 17.66 -17.37 7.85
N LEU A 452 18.41 -17.46 8.95
CA LEU A 452 19.87 -17.42 8.95
C LEU A 452 20.40 -18.83 8.63
N ARG A 453 21.30 -18.90 7.64
CA ARG A 453 21.88 -20.16 7.13
C ARG A 453 23.28 -20.36 7.71
N THR A 454 23.35 -20.81 8.96
CA THR A 454 24.64 -21.14 9.62
C THR A 454 25.31 -22.39 9.07
N ASP A 455 24.57 -23.18 8.29
CA ASP A 455 25.03 -24.38 7.58
C ASP A 455 25.67 -24.06 6.23
N LYS A 456 25.59 -22.82 5.74
CA LYS A 456 26.07 -22.41 4.41
C LYS A 456 27.17 -21.36 4.51
N MET A 457 28.21 -21.52 3.70
CA MET A 457 29.39 -20.64 3.75
C MET A 457 29.48 -19.70 2.55
N ILE A 458 28.75 -19.97 1.47
CA ILE A 458 28.85 -19.23 0.20
C ILE A 458 27.46 -18.74 -0.21
N ALA A 459 27.36 -17.42 -0.44
CA ALA A 459 26.18 -16.80 -1.00
C ALA A 459 26.03 -17.12 -2.49
N ASN A 460 24.81 -17.05 -3.01
CA ASN A 460 24.60 -17.11 -4.45
C ASN A 460 25.32 -15.96 -5.17
N SER A 461 25.94 -16.24 -6.31
CA SER A 461 26.40 -15.23 -7.26
C SER A 461 25.21 -14.60 -7.98
N LEU A 462 25.41 -13.47 -8.67
CA LEU A 462 24.35 -12.89 -9.51
C LEU A 462 23.89 -13.88 -10.60
N GLU A 463 24.83 -14.62 -11.19
CA GLU A 463 24.53 -15.61 -12.24
C GLU A 463 23.67 -16.75 -11.70
N GLU A 464 23.98 -17.25 -10.49
CA GLU A 464 23.15 -18.25 -9.81
C GLU A 464 21.78 -17.70 -9.43
N CYS A 465 21.68 -16.46 -8.93
CA CYS A 465 20.41 -15.82 -8.64
C CYS A 465 19.54 -15.72 -9.92
N VAL A 466 20.10 -15.32 -11.04
CA VAL A 466 19.41 -15.26 -12.35
C VAL A 466 19.03 -16.67 -12.83
N ALA A 467 19.88 -17.67 -12.61
CA ALA A 467 19.59 -19.06 -12.96
C ALA A 467 18.43 -19.62 -12.11
N ILE A 468 18.39 -19.30 -10.81
CA ILE A 468 17.28 -19.65 -9.91
C ILE A 468 15.98 -18.99 -10.40
N GLU A 469 16.00 -17.70 -10.73
CA GLU A 469 14.85 -16.99 -11.28
C GLU A 469 14.33 -17.65 -12.56
N LYS A 470 15.22 -18.00 -13.49
CA LYS A 470 14.88 -18.71 -14.72
C LYS A 470 14.31 -20.11 -14.43
N SER A 471 14.89 -20.85 -13.51
CA SER A 471 14.42 -22.19 -13.14
C SER A 471 13.02 -22.15 -12.54
N VAL A 472 12.75 -21.21 -11.61
CA VAL A 472 11.41 -21.04 -11.02
C VAL A 472 10.38 -20.64 -12.08
N LYS A 473 10.74 -19.79 -13.04
CA LYS A 473 9.91 -19.48 -14.20
C LYS A 473 9.68 -20.69 -15.13
N THR A 474 10.52 -21.72 -15.07
CA THR A 474 10.45 -22.91 -15.91
C THR A 474 9.82 -24.11 -15.18
N LEU A 475 9.96 -24.20 -13.84
CA LEU A 475 9.38 -25.29 -13.00
C LEU A 475 7.85 -25.27 -12.94
N THR A 476 7.22 -24.28 -13.52
CA THR A 476 5.76 -24.20 -13.75
C THR A 476 5.36 -24.76 -15.12
N LYS A 477 6.27 -25.46 -15.81
CA LYS A 477 5.98 -26.24 -17.03
C LYS A 477 5.57 -27.68 -16.71
#